data_1fd1a540e9bc3578ca00bfb31fd14e6c
#
_entry.id   1fd1a540e9bc3578ca00bfb31fd14e6c
#
_cell.length_a   1.000
_cell.length_b   1.000
_cell.length_c   1.000
_cell.angle_alpha   90.00
_cell.angle_beta   90.00
_cell.angle_gamma   90.00
#
_symmetry.space_group_name_H-M   'P 1'
#
loop_
_entity.id
_entity.type
_entity.pdbx_description
1 polymer ?
#
loop_
_entity_poly.entity_id
_entity_poly.type
_entity_poly.pdbx_seq_one_letter_code
_entity_poly.pdbx_strand_id
1 'polypeptide(L)'
;MEKIKGRVISDGIGMGILKDIYKSFSIEKLVEKRLNILAECYIQEEIDIYQKARLEVKNYYISVSKRDEQAVDIFEGLSLLATDEELAESIINSIKENLFTAEYAVYSASRNYMKMLDEVDDEYIRQRSRDIEEVADKIILQIVSIKDNINIDNVDKKALNDDMSHILIVDKLLPEMLIGDNADNISGVVTHICADNSHAAIIARTKNIPVLTAINVDTLKDGDYAIIDDKDDIWE
;
A
#
# COMPACT_ATOMS: atom_id res chain seq x y z
N MET A 1 -8.24 4.69 30.38
CA MET A 1 -7.47 5.40 29.36
C MET A 1 -6.07 4.81 29.38
N GLU A 2 -5.76 4.01 28.43
CA GLU A 2 -4.43 3.41 28.27
C GLU A 2 -3.59 4.31 27.34
N LYS A 3 -2.29 4.47 27.65
CA LYS A 3 -1.39 5.30 26.88
C LYS A 3 -0.42 4.41 26.13
N ILE A 4 -0.43 4.50 24.80
CA ILE A 4 0.47 3.75 23.92
C ILE A 4 1.39 4.74 23.23
N LYS A 5 2.70 4.44 23.21
CA LYS A 5 3.71 5.30 22.58
C LYS A 5 4.04 4.82 21.18
N GLY A 6 4.15 5.77 20.25
CA GLY A 6 4.59 5.56 18.89
C GLY A 6 5.62 6.59 18.44
N ARG A 7 6.08 6.52 17.22
CA ARG A 7 6.91 7.53 16.57
C ARG A 7 6.05 8.38 15.66
N VAL A 8 6.14 9.70 15.80
CA VAL A 8 5.41 10.66 14.95
C VAL A 8 5.99 10.66 13.54
N ILE A 9 5.11 10.49 12.56
CA ILE A 9 5.40 10.65 11.13
C ILE A 9 4.80 11.97 10.61
N SER A 10 3.61 12.30 11.07
CA SER A 10 2.93 13.56 10.77
C SER A 10 2.37 14.12 12.08
N ASP A 11 2.70 15.38 12.36
CA ASP A 11 2.29 16.07 13.58
C ASP A 11 0.79 16.36 13.58
N GLY A 12 0.24 16.60 14.77
CA GLY A 12 -1.13 17.05 14.95
C GLY A 12 -1.87 16.30 16.03
N ILE A 13 -3.11 16.70 16.25
CA ILE A 13 -4.04 16.08 17.20
C ILE A 13 -5.23 15.56 16.43
N GLY A 14 -5.52 14.27 16.57
CA GLY A 14 -6.68 13.62 15.99
C GLY A 14 -7.51 12.91 17.04
N MET A 15 -8.84 12.99 16.92
CA MET A 15 -9.77 12.31 17.81
C MET A 15 -10.83 11.58 17.00
N GLY A 16 -11.12 10.34 17.37
CA GLY A 16 -12.15 9.58 16.67
C GLY A 16 -12.27 8.15 17.12
N ILE A 17 -13.10 7.42 16.41
CA ILE A 17 -13.30 6.00 16.60
C ILE A 17 -12.20 5.24 15.87
N LEU A 18 -11.56 4.30 16.55
CA LEU A 18 -10.60 3.40 15.96
C LEU A 18 -11.29 2.53 14.90
N LYS A 19 -10.73 2.51 13.71
CA LYS A 19 -11.22 1.71 12.60
C LYS A 19 -10.13 0.81 12.06
N ASP A 20 -10.24 -0.48 12.34
CA ASP A 20 -9.34 -1.50 11.80
C ASP A 20 -9.75 -1.81 10.35
N ILE A 21 -8.99 -1.25 9.41
CA ILE A 21 -9.24 -1.46 7.98
C ILE A 21 -8.46 -2.66 7.47
N TYR A 22 -7.35 -3.02 8.13
CA TYR A 22 -6.43 -4.05 7.67
C TYR A 22 -5.97 -4.96 8.81
N LYS A 23 -6.61 -6.09 8.98
CA LYS A 23 -5.97 -7.22 9.67
C LYS A 23 -4.87 -7.78 8.77
N SER A 24 -3.63 -7.35 9.03
CA SER A 24 -2.36 -7.94 8.56
C SER A 24 -2.45 -8.77 7.26
N PHE A 25 -2.57 -8.11 6.14
CA PHE A 25 -2.42 -8.74 4.84
C PHE A 25 -0.95 -8.67 4.44
N SER A 26 -0.16 -9.68 4.82
CA SER A 26 1.24 -9.75 4.39
C SER A 26 1.30 -10.26 2.96
N ILE A 27 1.84 -9.44 2.05
CA ILE A 27 2.09 -9.83 0.66
C ILE A 27 2.97 -11.08 0.59
N GLU A 28 4.00 -11.17 1.46
CA GLU A 28 4.88 -12.34 1.55
C GLU A 28 4.08 -13.62 1.81
N LYS A 29 3.24 -13.63 2.84
CA LYS A 29 2.41 -14.79 3.19
C LYS A 29 1.40 -15.15 2.11
N LEU A 30 0.88 -14.14 1.40
CA LEU A 30 -0.04 -14.36 0.29
C LEU A 30 0.67 -15.03 -0.88
N VAL A 31 1.85 -14.53 -1.23
CA VAL A 31 2.67 -15.04 -2.35
C VAL A 31 3.20 -16.43 -2.03
N GLU A 32 3.70 -16.68 -0.80
CA GLU A 32 4.16 -18.00 -0.36
C GLU A 32 3.08 -19.08 -0.48
N LYS A 33 1.83 -18.76 -0.13
CA LYS A 33 0.70 -19.69 -0.28
C LYS A 33 0.37 -20.02 -1.75
N ARG A 34 0.78 -19.14 -2.68
CA ARG A 34 0.50 -19.24 -4.12
C ARG A 34 1.72 -19.60 -4.94
N LEU A 35 2.85 -19.91 -4.29
CA LEU A 35 4.06 -20.39 -4.94
C LEU A 35 3.80 -21.78 -5.53
N ASN A 36 3.50 -21.82 -6.81
CA ASN A 36 3.39 -23.05 -7.58
C ASN A 36 4.29 -22.96 -8.81
N ILE A 37 4.92 -24.08 -9.14
CA ILE A 37 5.56 -24.25 -10.44
C ILE A 37 4.46 -24.57 -11.44
N LEU A 38 4.32 -23.73 -12.46
CA LEU A 38 3.29 -23.88 -13.48
C LEU A 38 3.61 -25.03 -14.43
N ALA A 39 2.59 -25.71 -14.91
CA ALA A 39 2.74 -26.46 -16.14
C ALA A 39 2.86 -25.46 -17.32
N GLU A 40 3.67 -25.79 -18.34
CA GLU A 40 3.94 -24.92 -19.49
C GLU A 40 2.67 -24.40 -20.19
N CYS A 41 1.57 -25.17 -20.16
CA CYS A 41 0.30 -24.78 -20.76
C CYS A 41 -0.38 -23.56 -20.09
N TYR A 42 0.02 -23.17 -18.87
CA TYR A 42 -0.54 -22.01 -18.17
C TYR A 42 0.30 -20.73 -18.29
N ILE A 43 1.48 -20.80 -18.90
CA ILE A 43 2.40 -19.65 -19.05
C ILE A 43 1.71 -18.44 -19.68
N GLN A 44 0.99 -18.65 -20.78
CA GLN A 44 0.33 -17.55 -21.49
C GLN A 44 -0.79 -16.92 -20.65
N GLU A 45 -1.57 -17.74 -19.94
CA GLU A 45 -2.63 -17.27 -19.04
C GLU A 45 -2.06 -16.39 -17.91
N GLU A 46 -0.95 -16.81 -17.30
CA GLU A 46 -0.28 -16.03 -16.23
C GLU A 46 0.28 -14.70 -16.76
N ILE A 47 0.84 -14.69 -17.97
CA ILE A 47 1.30 -13.46 -18.62
C ILE A 47 0.13 -12.52 -18.91
N ASP A 48 -0.98 -13.04 -19.42
CA ASP A 48 -2.17 -12.24 -19.75
C ASP A 48 -2.79 -11.63 -18.47
N ILE A 49 -2.84 -12.41 -17.38
CA ILE A 49 -3.30 -11.93 -16.07
C ILE A 49 -2.38 -10.81 -15.55
N TYR A 50 -1.05 -10.99 -15.61
CA TYR A 50 -0.09 -9.96 -15.21
C TYR A 50 -0.27 -8.68 -16.03
N GLN A 51 -0.34 -8.80 -17.38
CA GLN A 51 -0.49 -7.64 -18.26
C GLN A 51 -1.79 -6.88 -18.00
N LYS A 52 -2.88 -7.62 -17.74
CA LYS A 52 -4.16 -7.02 -17.35
C LYS A 52 -4.03 -6.28 -16.02
N ALA A 53 -3.45 -6.92 -15.00
CA ALA A 53 -3.30 -6.35 -13.68
C ALA A 53 -2.47 -5.05 -13.69
N ARG A 54 -1.31 -5.03 -14.40
CA ARG A 54 -0.48 -3.82 -14.48
C ARG A 54 -1.20 -2.65 -15.15
N LEU A 55 -2.03 -2.90 -16.16
CA LEU A 55 -2.81 -1.86 -16.82
C LEU A 55 -3.95 -1.35 -15.93
N GLU A 56 -4.61 -2.22 -15.18
CA GLU A 56 -5.65 -1.83 -14.21
C GLU A 56 -5.04 -0.99 -13.09
N VAL A 57 -3.87 -1.34 -12.57
CA VAL A 57 -3.13 -0.54 -11.56
C VAL A 57 -2.72 0.82 -12.12
N LYS A 58 -2.20 0.90 -13.36
CA LYS A 58 -1.95 2.19 -14.02
C LYS A 58 -3.20 3.06 -14.05
N ASN A 59 -4.32 2.50 -14.54
CA ASN A 59 -5.58 3.23 -14.66
C ASN A 59 -6.11 3.67 -13.28
N TYR A 60 -5.92 2.84 -12.27
CA TYR A 60 -6.23 3.17 -10.89
C TYR A 60 -5.45 4.41 -10.43
N TYR A 61 -4.11 4.44 -10.56
CA TYR A 61 -3.31 5.59 -10.18
C TYR A 61 -3.68 6.86 -10.97
N ILE A 62 -3.95 6.76 -12.28
CA ILE A 62 -4.46 7.88 -13.07
C ILE A 62 -5.84 8.36 -12.56
N SER A 63 -6.70 7.47 -12.08
CA SER A 63 -7.99 7.85 -11.50
C SER A 63 -7.84 8.56 -10.17
N VAL A 64 -6.88 8.14 -9.36
CA VAL A 64 -6.58 8.74 -8.04
C VAL A 64 -5.92 10.11 -8.21
N SER A 65 -4.98 10.28 -9.16
CA SER A 65 -4.33 11.57 -9.42
C SER A 65 -5.32 12.68 -9.76
N LYS A 66 -6.45 12.34 -10.35
CA LYS A 66 -7.52 13.32 -10.69
C LYS A 66 -8.37 13.77 -9.50
N ARG A 67 -8.25 13.12 -8.35
CA ARG A 67 -9.07 13.41 -7.16
C ARG A 67 -8.40 14.37 -6.18
N ASP A 68 -7.10 14.59 -6.32
CA ASP A 68 -6.34 15.43 -5.40
C ASP A 68 -5.19 16.10 -6.14
N GLU A 69 -5.32 17.43 -6.34
CA GLU A 69 -4.33 18.23 -7.07
C GLU A 69 -2.94 18.23 -6.41
N GLN A 70 -2.87 18.00 -5.10
CA GLN A 70 -1.60 18.01 -4.35
C GLN A 70 -0.83 16.70 -4.49
N ALA A 71 -1.47 15.64 -4.96
CA ALA A 71 -0.89 14.32 -5.11
C ALA A 71 -0.70 13.87 -6.58
N VAL A 72 -1.00 14.75 -7.55
CA VAL A 72 -0.94 14.44 -8.99
C VAL A 72 0.42 13.86 -9.38
N ASP A 73 1.52 14.57 -9.09
CA ASP A 73 2.86 14.15 -9.51
C ASP A 73 3.26 12.78 -8.94
N ILE A 74 2.84 12.49 -7.71
CA ILE A 74 3.08 11.19 -7.05
C ILE A 74 2.40 10.07 -7.84
N PHE A 75 1.09 10.19 -8.06
CA PHE A 75 0.32 9.12 -8.71
C PHE A 75 0.60 8.99 -10.20
N GLU A 76 0.96 10.08 -10.89
CA GLU A 76 1.46 10.00 -12.26
C GLU A 76 2.78 9.24 -12.31
N GLY A 77 3.72 9.49 -11.40
CA GLY A 77 4.96 8.75 -11.27
C GLY A 77 4.73 7.25 -11.04
N LEU A 78 3.85 6.88 -10.08
CA LEU A 78 3.49 5.48 -9.82
C LEU A 78 2.78 4.82 -11.02
N SER A 79 1.95 5.58 -11.75
CA SER A 79 1.27 5.07 -12.95
C SER A 79 2.25 4.72 -14.08
N LEU A 80 3.30 5.53 -14.26
CA LEU A 80 4.37 5.25 -15.22
C LEU A 80 5.18 4.02 -14.80
N LEU A 81 5.50 3.92 -13.51
CA LEU A 81 6.24 2.79 -12.97
C LEU A 81 5.47 1.47 -13.11
N ALA A 82 4.14 1.48 -12.94
CA ALA A 82 3.29 0.30 -13.14
C ALA A 82 3.39 -0.27 -14.55
N THR A 83 3.81 0.53 -15.54
CA THR A 83 3.98 0.11 -16.94
C THR A 83 5.41 0.24 -17.43
N ASP A 84 6.39 0.25 -16.54
CA ASP A 84 7.80 0.21 -16.89
C ASP A 84 8.11 -1.07 -17.69
N GLU A 85 8.71 -0.92 -18.88
CA GLU A 85 8.91 -2.05 -19.80
C GLU A 85 10.07 -2.95 -19.35
N GLU A 86 11.10 -2.42 -18.72
CA GLU A 86 12.24 -3.21 -18.26
C GLU A 86 11.84 -4.13 -17.11
N LEU A 87 11.10 -3.59 -16.15
CA LEU A 87 10.52 -4.38 -15.07
C LEU A 87 9.54 -5.43 -15.62
N ALA A 88 8.72 -5.07 -16.60
CA ALA A 88 7.77 -5.97 -17.22
C ALA A 88 8.44 -7.14 -17.96
N GLU A 89 9.48 -6.87 -18.71
CA GLU A 89 10.25 -7.94 -19.38
C GLU A 89 10.87 -8.90 -18.36
N SER A 90 11.42 -8.39 -17.27
CA SER A 90 11.97 -9.21 -16.19
C SER A 90 10.91 -10.12 -15.58
N ILE A 91 9.72 -9.61 -15.30
CA ILE A 91 8.60 -10.39 -14.76
C ILE A 91 8.13 -11.45 -15.75
N ILE A 92 7.93 -11.09 -17.02
CA ILE A 92 7.50 -12.02 -18.08
C ILE A 92 8.53 -13.13 -18.28
N ASN A 93 9.82 -12.80 -18.25
CA ASN A 93 10.89 -13.80 -18.34
C ASN A 93 10.88 -14.74 -17.13
N SER A 94 10.63 -14.23 -15.92
CA SER A 94 10.46 -15.07 -14.73
C SER A 94 9.29 -16.06 -14.86
N ILE A 95 8.16 -15.64 -15.43
CA ILE A 95 7.03 -16.55 -15.71
C ILE A 95 7.44 -17.62 -16.73
N LYS A 96 8.12 -17.24 -17.82
CA LYS A 96 8.47 -18.15 -18.93
C LYS A 96 9.56 -19.14 -18.57
N GLU A 97 10.63 -18.67 -17.95
CA GLU A 97 11.86 -19.44 -17.75
C GLU A 97 11.83 -20.21 -16.42
N ASN A 98 11.27 -19.60 -15.37
CA ASN A 98 11.22 -20.20 -14.04
C ASN A 98 9.87 -20.87 -13.74
N LEU A 99 8.89 -20.77 -14.66
CA LEU A 99 7.54 -21.32 -14.50
C LEU A 99 6.84 -20.80 -13.25
N PHE A 100 7.09 -19.54 -12.88
CA PHE A 100 6.47 -18.92 -11.70
C PHE A 100 5.05 -18.45 -12.00
N THR A 101 4.18 -18.47 -10.98
CA THR A 101 2.90 -17.76 -11.04
C THR A 101 3.13 -16.26 -11.19
N ALA A 102 2.16 -15.53 -11.74
CA ALA A 102 2.28 -14.09 -11.99
C ALA A 102 2.58 -13.31 -10.71
N GLU A 103 1.89 -13.61 -9.59
CA GLU A 103 2.13 -12.94 -8.31
C GLU A 103 3.54 -13.19 -7.77
N TYR A 104 4.05 -14.42 -7.89
CA TYR A 104 5.41 -14.72 -7.44
C TYR A 104 6.47 -14.11 -8.36
N ALA A 105 6.23 -14.07 -9.66
CA ALA A 105 7.12 -13.43 -10.63
C ALA A 105 7.25 -11.92 -10.36
N VAL A 106 6.13 -11.22 -10.09
CA VAL A 106 6.13 -9.81 -9.69
C VAL A 106 6.90 -9.62 -8.39
N TYR A 107 6.61 -10.42 -7.36
CA TYR A 107 7.29 -10.36 -6.07
C TYR A 107 8.80 -10.57 -6.20
N SER A 108 9.22 -11.63 -6.87
CA SER A 108 10.63 -11.98 -7.02
C SER A 108 11.41 -10.93 -7.84
N ALA A 109 10.87 -10.49 -8.98
CA ALA A 109 11.50 -9.49 -9.82
C ALA A 109 11.62 -8.15 -9.09
N SER A 110 10.55 -7.66 -8.48
CA SER A 110 10.57 -6.38 -7.75
C SER A 110 11.58 -6.40 -6.59
N ARG A 111 11.63 -7.47 -5.79
CA ARG A 111 12.60 -7.60 -4.68
C ARG A 111 14.05 -7.63 -5.18
N ASN A 112 14.31 -8.23 -6.34
CA ASN A 112 15.65 -8.20 -6.96
C ASN A 112 16.04 -6.78 -7.40
N TYR A 113 15.12 -6.04 -8.04
CA TYR A 113 15.35 -4.62 -8.41
C TYR A 113 15.58 -3.74 -7.18
N MET A 114 14.74 -3.87 -6.16
CA MET A 114 14.90 -3.13 -4.91
C MET A 114 16.26 -3.37 -4.28
N LYS A 115 16.70 -4.63 -4.20
CA LYS A 115 18.01 -4.97 -3.65
C LYS A 115 19.16 -4.30 -4.41
N MET A 116 19.09 -4.26 -5.74
CA MET A 116 20.08 -3.58 -6.57
C MET A 116 20.11 -2.07 -6.32
N LEU A 117 18.95 -1.44 -6.14
CA LEU A 117 18.85 -0.01 -5.86
C LEU A 117 19.31 0.33 -4.44
N ASP A 118 19.03 -0.51 -3.45
CA ASP A 118 19.41 -0.31 -2.05
C ASP A 118 20.92 -0.42 -1.81
N GLU A 119 21.68 -1.09 -2.74
CA GLU A 119 23.15 -1.11 -2.72
C GLU A 119 23.77 0.24 -3.09
N VAL A 120 23.01 1.17 -3.68
CA VAL A 120 23.47 2.51 -4.06
C VAL A 120 23.26 3.45 -2.88
N ASP A 121 24.35 4.13 -2.45
CA ASP A 121 24.28 5.12 -1.36
C ASP A 121 23.76 6.48 -1.86
N ASP A 122 22.49 6.50 -2.25
CA ASP A 122 21.78 7.69 -2.73
C ASP A 122 20.32 7.66 -2.25
N GLU A 123 19.87 8.73 -1.58
CA GLU A 123 18.52 8.79 -1.01
C GLU A 123 17.44 8.82 -2.08
N TYR A 124 17.69 9.43 -3.24
CA TYR A 124 16.74 9.42 -4.36
C TYR A 124 16.54 8.00 -4.92
N ILE A 125 17.64 7.24 -5.02
CA ILE A 125 17.60 5.84 -5.46
C ILE A 125 16.84 4.96 -4.44
N ARG A 126 17.09 5.18 -3.14
CA ARG A 126 16.32 4.49 -2.07
C ARG A 126 14.82 4.82 -2.12
N GLN A 127 14.45 6.06 -2.46
CA GLN A 127 13.04 6.39 -2.67
C GLN A 127 12.45 5.60 -3.83
N ARG A 128 13.19 5.47 -4.94
CA ARG A 128 12.76 4.69 -6.10
C ARG A 128 12.54 3.22 -5.77
N SER A 129 13.38 2.64 -4.90
CA SER A 129 13.20 1.28 -4.39
C SER A 129 11.84 1.10 -3.70
N ARG A 130 11.44 2.06 -2.86
CA ARG A 130 10.14 2.05 -2.17
C ARG A 130 8.94 2.19 -3.13
N ASP A 131 9.09 3.01 -4.17
CA ASP A 131 8.05 3.18 -5.20
C ASP A 131 7.82 1.87 -5.96
N ILE A 132 8.90 1.13 -6.27
CA ILE A 132 8.81 -0.20 -6.89
C ILE A 132 8.08 -1.17 -5.97
N GLU A 133 8.37 -1.18 -4.67
CA GLU A 133 7.65 -2.01 -3.71
C GLU A 133 6.15 -1.71 -3.71
N GLU A 134 5.78 -0.44 -3.62
CA GLU A 134 4.39 0.01 -3.57
C GLU A 134 3.61 -0.43 -4.82
N VAL A 135 4.18 -0.20 -5.99
CA VAL A 135 3.57 -0.59 -7.27
C VAL A 135 3.48 -2.11 -7.42
N ALA A 136 4.53 -2.84 -7.05
CA ALA A 136 4.56 -4.30 -7.12
C ALA A 136 3.52 -4.93 -6.19
N ASP A 137 3.42 -4.46 -4.96
CA ASP A 137 2.43 -4.91 -3.99
C ASP A 137 0.99 -4.71 -4.53
N LYS A 138 0.73 -3.53 -5.14
CA LYS A 138 -0.58 -3.24 -5.76
C LYS A 138 -0.87 -4.14 -6.96
N ILE A 139 0.13 -4.42 -7.81
CA ILE A 139 -0.02 -5.36 -8.95
C ILE A 139 -0.30 -6.78 -8.43
N ILE A 140 0.39 -7.25 -7.39
CA ILE A 140 0.15 -8.57 -6.79
C ILE A 140 -1.30 -8.67 -6.28
N LEU A 141 -1.78 -7.67 -5.56
CA LEU A 141 -3.16 -7.63 -5.09
C LEU A 141 -4.15 -7.66 -6.24
N GLN A 142 -3.88 -6.93 -7.31
CA GLN A 142 -4.74 -6.92 -8.49
C GLN A 142 -4.75 -8.27 -9.22
N ILE A 143 -3.61 -8.98 -9.33
CA ILE A 143 -3.53 -10.34 -9.85
C ILE A 143 -4.43 -11.28 -9.04
N VAL A 144 -4.33 -11.21 -7.71
CA VAL A 144 -5.16 -12.02 -6.80
C VAL A 144 -6.65 -11.70 -6.97
N SER A 145 -6.99 -10.41 -7.08
CA SER A 145 -8.36 -9.96 -7.37
C SER A 145 -8.90 -10.58 -8.65
N ILE A 146 -8.12 -10.59 -9.72
CA ILE A 146 -8.49 -11.18 -11.02
C ILE A 146 -8.66 -12.70 -10.90
N LYS A 147 -7.69 -13.39 -10.29
CA LYS A 147 -7.71 -14.87 -10.17
C LYS A 147 -8.84 -15.38 -9.28
N ASP A 148 -9.08 -14.72 -8.15
CA ASP A 148 -10.06 -15.15 -7.17
C ASP A 148 -11.46 -14.56 -7.41
N ASN A 149 -11.59 -13.67 -8.41
CA ASN A 149 -12.79 -12.91 -8.70
C ASN A 149 -13.35 -12.15 -7.47
N ILE A 150 -12.43 -11.59 -6.69
CA ILE A 150 -12.70 -10.79 -5.49
C ILE A 150 -12.43 -9.32 -5.81
N ASN A 151 -13.34 -8.42 -5.43
CA ASN A 151 -13.08 -6.99 -5.54
C ASN A 151 -12.41 -6.48 -4.26
N ILE A 152 -11.08 -6.36 -4.29
CA ILE A 152 -10.27 -5.91 -3.15
C ILE A 152 -10.53 -4.42 -2.86
N ASP A 153 -10.81 -3.59 -3.87
CA ASP A 153 -11.06 -2.15 -3.71
C ASP A 153 -12.37 -1.81 -2.97
N ASN A 154 -13.29 -2.77 -2.82
CA ASN A 154 -14.56 -2.56 -2.11
C ASN A 154 -14.52 -2.84 -0.61
N VAL A 155 -13.44 -3.44 -0.10
CA VAL A 155 -13.32 -3.75 1.32
C VAL A 155 -13.19 -2.47 2.15
N ASP A 156 -12.52 -1.45 1.60
CA ASP A 156 -12.19 -0.22 2.31
C ASP A 156 -13.29 0.86 2.24
N LYS A 157 -14.07 0.90 1.14
CA LYS A 157 -15.02 1.99 0.90
C LYS A 157 -16.29 1.97 1.78
N LYS A 158 -16.65 0.82 2.35
CA LYS A 158 -17.84 0.70 3.22
C LYS A 158 -17.58 1.07 4.67
N ALA A 159 -16.32 1.12 5.09
CA ALA A 159 -15.96 1.22 6.50
C ALA A 159 -16.05 2.64 7.08
N LEU A 160 -15.99 3.69 6.22
CA LEU A 160 -15.91 5.09 6.59
C LEU A 160 -17.12 5.92 6.12
N ASN A 161 -18.22 5.28 5.72
CA ASN A 161 -19.43 5.95 5.17
C ASN A 161 -20.38 6.47 6.27
N ASP A 162 -19.86 6.96 7.36
CA ASP A 162 -20.63 7.65 8.39
C ASP A 162 -20.07 9.07 8.61
N ASP A 163 -20.84 9.92 9.30
CA ASP A 163 -20.45 11.31 9.59
C ASP A 163 -19.50 11.42 10.81
N MET A 164 -18.86 10.32 11.21
CA MET A 164 -17.97 10.30 12.38
C MET A 164 -16.50 10.43 11.98
N SER A 165 -15.71 11.02 12.86
CA SER A 165 -14.26 11.07 12.71
C SER A 165 -13.63 9.73 13.09
N HIS A 166 -12.74 9.23 12.25
CA HIS A 166 -12.08 7.95 12.42
C HIS A 166 -10.56 8.09 12.57
N ILE A 167 -9.99 7.25 13.41
CA ILE A 167 -8.55 6.99 13.45
C ILE A 167 -8.34 5.61 12.84
N LEU A 168 -7.62 5.57 11.73
CA LEU A 168 -7.35 4.32 11.02
C LEU A 168 -6.29 3.50 11.74
N ILE A 169 -6.53 2.19 11.86
CA ILE A 169 -5.53 1.20 12.25
C ILE A 169 -5.15 0.43 10.99
N VAL A 170 -3.88 0.50 10.61
CA VAL A 170 -3.36 -0.16 9.40
C VAL A 170 -1.98 -0.77 9.66
N ASP A 171 -1.67 -1.86 8.98
CA ASP A 171 -0.32 -2.45 9.07
C ASP A 171 0.71 -1.55 8.33
N LYS A 172 0.42 -1.20 7.08
CA LYS A 172 1.20 -0.28 6.24
C LYS A 172 0.29 0.83 5.72
N LEU A 173 0.67 2.09 5.93
CA LEU A 173 -0.08 3.22 5.40
C LEU A 173 0.20 3.39 3.91
N LEU A 174 -0.87 3.38 3.10
CA LEU A 174 -0.82 3.58 1.66
C LEU A 174 -1.34 4.98 1.29
N PRO A 175 -0.76 5.63 0.27
CA PRO A 175 -1.15 6.98 -0.16
C PRO A 175 -2.63 7.14 -0.47
N GLU A 176 -3.21 6.15 -1.15
CA GLU A 176 -4.61 6.15 -1.56
C GLU A 176 -5.61 6.10 -0.41
N MET A 177 -5.20 5.69 0.79
CA MET A 177 -6.05 5.69 1.98
C MET A 177 -6.37 7.11 2.46
N LEU A 178 -5.49 8.07 2.13
CA LEU A 178 -5.58 9.46 2.55
C LEU A 178 -6.19 10.38 1.48
N ILE A 179 -6.80 9.82 0.41
CA ILE A 179 -7.29 10.58 -0.75
C ILE A 179 -8.73 10.19 -1.09
N GLY A 180 -9.49 11.18 -1.57
CA GLY A 180 -10.89 11.03 -1.98
C GLY A 180 -11.87 11.29 -0.84
N ASP A 181 -13.17 11.06 -1.12
CA ASP A 181 -14.28 11.46 -0.25
C ASP A 181 -14.22 10.83 1.16
N ASN A 182 -13.58 9.67 1.29
CA ASN A 182 -13.44 8.99 2.57
C ASN A 182 -12.32 9.58 3.45
N ALA A 183 -11.40 10.35 2.88
CA ALA A 183 -10.30 10.96 3.61
C ALA A 183 -10.75 12.11 4.52
N ASP A 184 -11.89 12.73 4.24
CA ASP A 184 -12.43 13.85 5.01
C ASP A 184 -12.85 13.43 6.43
N ASN A 185 -13.17 12.15 6.62
CA ASN A 185 -13.54 11.57 7.91
C ASN A 185 -12.36 10.97 8.67
N ILE A 186 -11.14 11.04 8.11
CA ILE A 186 -9.92 10.54 8.76
C ILE A 186 -9.33 11.64 9.63
N SER A 187 -9.38 11.47 10.94
CA SER A 187 -8.79 12.38 11.92
C SER A 187 -7.39 11.97 12.36
N GLY A 188 -6.93 10.78 12.00
CA GLY A 188 -5.60 10.29 12.30
C GLY A 188 -5.33 8.87 11.81
N VAL A 189 -4.08 8.45 11.89
CA VAL A 189 -3.66 7.08 11.49
C VAL A 189 -2.66 6.52 12.50
N VAL A 190 -2.84 5.26 12.83
CA VAL A 190 -1.90 4.45 13.60
C VAL A 190 -1.46 3.27 12.73
N THR A 191 -0.16 3.08 12.60
CA THR A 191 0.38 2.05 11.69
C THR A 191 1.62 1.37 12.27
N HIS A 192 1.83 0.11 11.89
CA HIS A 192 3.11 -0.57 12.16
C HIS A 192 4.26 0.01 11.34
N ILE A 193 4.00 0.27 10.06
CA ILE A 193 5.04 0.62 9.10
C ILE A 193 4.64 1.89 8.34
N CYS A 194 5.43 2.94 8.53
CA CYS A 194 5.42 4.14 7.69
C CYS A 194 6.81 4.78 7.71
N ALA A 195 7.41 4.95 6.55
CA ALA A 195 8.68 5.66 6.44
C ALA A 195 8.44 7.18 6.40
N ASP A 196 9.35 7.94 7.02
CA ASP A 196 9.23 9.42 7.13
C ASP A 196 9.11 10.13 5.78
N ASN A 197 9.72 9.57 4.74
CA ASN A 197 9.76 10.11 3.39
C ASN A 197 8.91 9.29 2.39
N SER A 198 7.98 8.46 2.87
CA SER A 198 7.03 7.77 1.98
C SER A 198 6.01 8.75 1.40
N HIS A 199 5.43 8.40 0.24
CA HIS A 199 4.35 9.16 -0.36
C HIS A 199 3.15 9.35 0.59
N ALA A 200 2.80 8.30 1.34
CA ALA A 200 1.75 8.38 2.35
C ALA A 200 2.07 9.40 3.46
N ALA A 201 3.32 9.45 3.94
CA ALA A 201 3.76 10.43 4.93
C ALA A 201 3.71 11.87 4.38
N ILE A 202 4.09 12.08 3.12
CA ILE A 202 4.03 13.38 2.45
C ILE A 202 2.56 13.86 2.37
N ILE A 203 1.65 13.00 1.92
CA ILE A 203 0.22 13.32 1.81
C ILE A 203 -0.39 13.58 3.19
N ALA A 204 -0.06 12.77 4.21
CA ALA A 204 -0.54 12.98 5.56
C ALA A 204 -0.16 14.37 6.11
N ARG A 205 1.11 14.78 5.95
CA ARG A 205 1.58 16.11 6.35
C ARG A 205 0.88 17.23 5.57
N THR A 206 0.72 17.07 4.27
CA THR A 206 0.04 18.05 3.42
C THR A 206 -1.43 18.25 3.83
N LYS A 207 -2.08 17.18 4.26
CA LYS A 207 -3.48 17.20 4.73
C LYS A 207 -3.62 17.46 6.23
N ASN A 208 -2.52 17.63 6.96
CA ASN A 208 -2.48 17.78 8.41
C ASN A 208 -3.17 16.61 9.15
N ILE A 209 -3.03 15.39 8.63
CA ILE A 209 -3.52 14.18 9.26
C ILE A 209 -2.41 13.63 10.16
N PRO A 210 -2.59 13.55 11.50
CA PRO A 210 -1.58 13.00 12.40
C PRO A 210 -1.38 11.50 12.15
N VAL A 211 -0.11 11.09 12.11
CA VAL A 211 0.27 9.70 11.88
C VAL A 211 1.30 9.25 12.91
N LEU A 212 0.98 8.20 13.64
CA LEU A 212 1.90 7.50 14.53
C LEU A 212 2.28 6.13 13.94
N THR A 213 3.56 5.79 14.01
CA THR A 213 4.08 4.49 13.58
C THR A 213 4.88 3.80 14.70
N ALA A 214 5.31 2.56 14.44
CA ALA A 214 6.02 1.70 15.41
C ALA A 214 5.18 1.38 16.66
N ILE A 215 3.86 1.34 16.52
CA ILE A 215 2.91 0.94 17.54
C ILE A 215 2.53 -0.52 17.32
N ASN A 216 2.38 -1.28 18.41
CA ASN A 216 1.74 -2.59 18.33
C ASN A 216 0.22 -2.38 18.13
N VAL A 217 -0.20 -2.31 16.87
CA VAL A 217 -1.61 -2.08 16.49
C VAL A 217 -2.53 -3.23 16.93
N ASP A 218 -2.01 -4.43 17.20
CA ASP A 218 -2.79 -5.58 17.66
C ASP A 218 -3.43 -5.39 19.02
N THR A 219 -2.94 -4.41 19.79
CA THR A 219 -3.51 -4.04 21.11
C THR A 219 -4.71 -3.13 21.00
N LEU A 220 -4.88 -2.44 19.87
CA LEU A 220 -5.98 -1.53 19.62
C LEU A 220 -7.22 -2.30 19.14
N LYS A 221 -8.42 -1.82 19.53
CA LYS A 221 -9.66 -2.49 19.18
C LYS A 221 -10.52 -1.63 18.27
N ASP A 222 -11.03 -2.24 17.21
CA ASP A 222 -12.01 -1.62 16.33
C ASP A 222 -13.24 -1.16 17.15
N GLY A 223 -13.63 0.09 16.95
CA GLY A 223 -14.79 0.70 17.61
C GLY A 223 -14.49 1.45 18.93
N ASP A 224 -13.29 1.34 19.49
CA ASP A 224 -12.91 2.12 20.66
C ASP A 224 -12.64 3.59 20.29
N TYR A 225 -12.76 4.49 21.26
CA TYR A 225 -12.50 5.91 21.02
C TYR A 225 -11.07 6.25 21.42
N ALA A 226 -10.34 6.94 20.53
CA ALA A 226 -8.94 7.28 20.77
C ALA A 226 -8.62 8.74 20.45
N ILE A 227 -7.49 9.20 20.99
CA ILE A 227 -6.89 10.51 20.73
C ILE A 227 -5.42 10.26 20.35
N ILE A 228 -5.01 10.74 19.19
CA ILE A 228 -3.59 10.86 18.80
C ILE A 228 -3.14 12.27 19.16
N ASP A 229 -1.97 12.42 19.77
CA ASP A 229 -1.33 13.71 19.95
C ASP A 229 0.13 13.69 19.44
N ASP A 230 0.65 14.87 19.11
CA ASP A 230 2.00 15.08 18.59
C ASP A 230 3.14 14.87 19.61
N LYS A 231 2.83 14.33 20.79
CA LYS A 231 3.79 13.97 21.84
C LYS A 231 4.14 12.48 21.86
N ASP A 232 4.10 11.84 20.68
CA ASP A 232 4.35 10.41 20.48
C ASP A 232 3.33 9.49 21.19
N ASP A 233 2.10 9.95 21.44
CA ASP A 233 1.13 9.25 22.26
C ASP A 233 -0.19 8.99 21.51
N ILE A 234 -0.77 7.84 21.79
CA ILE A 234 -2.19 7.55 21.55
C ILE A 234 -2.86 7.20 22.88
N TRP A 235 -4.06 7.71 23.08
CA TRP A 235 -4.88 7.48 24.26
C TRP A 235 -6.17 6.75 23.85
N GLU A 236 -6.38 5.56 24.41
CA GLU A 236 -7.58 4.73 24.26
C GLU A 236 -8.57 4.96 25.40
#